data_874097895a3acf0ad49e1b3384c15ab0
#
_entry.id   874097895a3acf0ad49e1b3384c15ab0
#
_cell.length_a   1.000
_cell.length_b   1.000
_cell.length_c   1.000
_cell.angle_alpha   90.00
_cell.angle_beta   90.00
_cell.angle_gamma   90.00
#
_symmetry.space_group_name_H-M   'P 1'
#
loop_
_entity.id
_entity.type
_entity.pdbx_description
1 polymer ?
#
loop_
_entity_poly.entity_id
_entity_poly.type
_entity_poly.pdbx_seq_one_letter_code
_entity_poly.pdbx_strand_id
1 'polypeptide(L)'
;RDLDDKWLMIMHNHGLLAAGRTVAEAFYYLYILEAACKIQVDVLSASSKPIIPDQDAIESLTKYTAVPDAGPHEYVNVTWDAMIRSLEHAGVQWMK
;
A
#
# COMPACT_ATOMS: atom_id res chain seq x y z
N ARG A 1 -18.64 -5.12 0.18
CA ARG A 1 -19.20 -5.81 -0.90
C ARG A 1 -18.21 -6.12 -2.01
N ASP A 2 -17.91 -5.19 -2.91
CA ASP A 2 -16.88 -5.43 -3.89
C ASP A 2 -15.52 -5.59 -3.22
N LEU A 3 -15.28 -4.87 -2.15
CA LEU A 3 -14.06 -5.00 -1.39
C LEU A 3 -14.03 -6.32 -0.63
N ASP A 4 -15.17 -6.71 -0.07
CA ASP A 4 -15.34 -7.98 0.63
C ASP A 4 -14.33 -8.08 1.79
N ASP A 5 -13.48 -9.10 1.79
CA ASP A 5 -12.51 -9.29 2.87
C ASP A 5 -11.14 -8.72 2.54
N LYS A 6 -11.06 -7.88 1.53
CA LYS A 6 -9.79 -7.31 1.12
C LYS A 6 -9.60 -5.92 1.73
N TRP A 7 -8.35 -5.50 1.76
CA TRP A 7 -7.99 -4.19 2.28
C TRP A 7 -7.79 -3.17 1.17
N LEU A 8 -7.65 -3.63 -0.08
CA LEU A 8 -7.28 -2.78 -1.20
C LEU A 8 -8.17 -3.10 -2.39
N MET A 9 -8.44 -2.10 -3.20
CA MET A 9 -9.22 -2.28 -4.42
C MET A 9 -8.83 -1.24 -5.45
N ILE A 10 -8.76 -1.66 -6.69
CA ILE A 10 -8.62 -0.74 -7.82
C ILE A 10 -9.99 -0.60 -8.45
N MET A 11 -10.50 0.61 -8.41
CA MET A 11 -11.86 0.86 -8.92
C MET A 11 -11.82 1.29 -10.37
N HIS A 12 -12.70 0.70 -11.16
CA HIS A 12 -12.78 1.03 -12.58
C HIS A 12 -13.15 2.51 -12.75
N ASN A 13 -12.29 3.25 -13.42
CA ASN A 13 -12.50 4.67 -13.75
C ASN A 13 -12.56 5.60 -12.54
N HIS A 14 -12.27 5.13 -11.34
CA HIS A 14 -12.38 5.98 -10.16
C HIS A 14 -11.08 6.12 -9.38
N GLY A 15 -10.21 5.14 -9.44
CA GLY A 15 -8.96 5.20 -8.74
C GLY A 15 -8.74 4.07 -7.77
N LEU A 16 -8.04 4.36 -6.70
CA LEU A 16 -7.65 3.34 -5.73
C LEU A 16 -8.47 3.48 -4.45
N LEU A 17 -8.69 2.37 -3.80
CA LEU A 17 -9.39 2.34 -2.52
C LEU A 17 -8.58 1.50 -1.54
N ALA A 18 -8.47 2.01 -0.31
CA ALA A 18 -7.83 1.27 0.75
C ALA A 18 -8.68 1.35 2.00
N ALA A 19 -8.66 0.30 2.78
CA ALA A 19 -9.36 0.24 4.05
C ALA A 19 -8.38 -0.18 5.13
N GLY A 20 -8.64 0.24 6.36
CA GLY A 20 -7.81 -0.15 7.48
C GLY A 20 -8.55 0.10 8.77
N ARG A 21 -8.01 -0.41 9.85
CA ARG A 21 -8.62 -0.23 11.17
C ARG A 21 -8.37 1.16 11.73
N THR A 22 -7.37 1.83 11.21
CA THR A 22 -7.06 3.21 11.57
C THR A 22 -6.78 4.01 10.32
N VAL A 23 -6.78 5.34 10.43
CA VAL A 23 -6.43 6.21 9.31
C VAL A 23 -4.99 5.94 8.87
N ALA A 24 -4.10 5.78 9.83
CA ALA A 24 -2.70 5.50 9.51
C ALA A 24 -2.56 4.21 8.73
N GLU A 25 -3.32 3.19 9.09
CA GLU A 25 -3.28 1.90 8.41
C GLU A 25 -3.82 2.01 6.99
N ALA A 26 -4.96 2.69 6.83
CA ALA A 26 -5.54 2.90 5.50
C ALA A 26 -4.58 3.70 4.61
N PHE A 27 -3.94 4.72 5.17
CA PHE A 27 -2.96 5.51 4.44
C PHE A 27 -1.80 4.64 4.00
N TYR A 28 -1.30 3.81 4.89
CA TYR A 28 -0.16 2.94 4.58
C TYR A 28 -0.48 2.01 3.41
N TYR A 29 -1.64 1.39 3.46
CA TYR A 29 -2.05 0.48 2.39
C TYR A 29 -2.22 1.21 1.07
N LEU A 30 -2.80 2.41 1.10
CA LEU A 30 -2.97 3.18 -0.12
C LEU A 30 -1.63 3.59 -0.70
N TYR A 31 -0.71 4.01 0.16
CA TYR A 31 0.62 4.40 -0.25
C TYR A 31 1.36 3.25 -0.94
N ILE A 32 1.27 2.07 -0.36
CA ILE A 32 1.92 0.88 -0.91
C ILE A 32 1.26 0.49 -2.24
N LEU A 33 -0.07 0.56 -2.31
CA LEU A 33 -0.78 0.21 -3.53
C LEU A 33 -0.41 1.14 -4.67
N GLU A 34 -0.34 2.43 -4.39
CA GLU A 34 0.03 3.40 -5.42
C GLU A 34 1.45 3.16 -5.91
N ALA A 35 2.38 2.91 -4.99
CA ALA A 35 3.76 2.61 -5.35
C ALA A 35 3.84 1.36 -6.22
N ALA A 36 3.09 0.32 -5.85
CA ALA A 36 3.08 -0.93 -6.61
C ALA A 36 2.54 -0.71 -8.02
N CYS A 37 1.48 0.09 -8.14
CA CYS A 37 0.92 0.39 -9.47
C CYS A 37 1.91 1.13 -10.34
N LYS A 38 2.64 2.09 -9.77
CA LYS A 38 3.64 2.82 -10.52
C LYS A 38 4.76 1.91 -11.01
N ILE A 39 5.21 1.02 -10.14
CA ILE A 39 6.25 0.07 -10.51
C ILE A 39 5.76 -0.83 -11.64
N GLN A 40 4.51 -1.30 -11.55
CA GLN A 40 3.97 -2.16 -12.58
C GLN A 40 3.88 -1.46 -13.93
N VAL A 41 3.43 -0.21 -13.93
CA VAL A 41 3.37 0.56 -15.16
C VAL A 41 4.76 0.72 -15.76
N ASP A 42 5.75 1.01 -14.92
CA ASP A 42 7.12 1.15 -15.41
C ASP A 42 7.64 -0.15 -16.01
N VAL A 43 7.39 -1.26 -15.34
CA VAL A 43 7.84 -2.57 -15.81
C VAL A 43 7.20 -2.90 -17.17
N LEU A 44 5.90 -2.70 -17.29
CA LEU A 44 5.19 -3.02 -18.53
C LEU A 44 5.56 -2.07 -19.65
N SER A 45 5.96 -0.85 -19.32
CA SER A 45 6.43 0.11 -20.32
C SER A 45 7.80 -0.30 -20.85
N ALA A 46 8.63 -0.92 -20.01
CA ALA A 46 9.96 -1.35 -20.41
C ALA A 46 9.95 -2.66 -21.17
N SER A 47 9.00 -3.55 -20.86
CA SER A 47 8.96 -4.87 -21.49
C SER A 47 7.54 -5.41 -21.48
N SER A 48 7.15 -6.02 -22.59
CA SER A 48 5.85 -6.67 -22.69
C SER A 48 5.86 -8.05 -22.05
N LYS A 49 7.03 -8.54 -21.65
CA LYS A 49 7.17 -9.87 -21.07
C LYS A 49 7.97 -9.81 -19.78
N PRO A 50 7.37 -9.29 -18.70
CA PRO A 50 8.08 -9.22 -17.43
C PRO A 50 8.33 -10.62 -16.89
N ILE A 51 9.38 -10.71 -16.08
CA ILE A 51 9.71 -11.96 -15.40
C ILE A 51 8.81 -12.08 -14.19
N ILE A 52 8.04 -13.18 -14.15
CA ILE A 52 7.13 -13.42 -13.03
C ILE A 52 7.84 -14.32 -12.02
N PRO A 53 7.90 -13.94 -10.74
CA PRO A 53 8.49 -14.81 -9.73
C PRO A 53 7.70 -16.11 -9.62
N ASP A 54 8.35 -17.16 -9.14
CA ASP A 54 7.64 -18.40 -8.96
C ASP A 54 6.64 -18.31 -7.81
N GLN A 55 5.72 -19.25 -7.78
CA GLN A 55 4.61 -19.21 -6.84
C GLN A 55 5.10 -19.30 -5.38
N ASP A 56 6.15 -20.07 -5.13
CA ASP A 56 6.67 -20.23 -3.78
C ASP A 56 7.20 -18.91 -3.24
N ALA A 57 7.89 -18.14 -4.08
CA ALA A 57 8.40 -16.85 -3.67
C ALA A 57 7.27 -15.89 -3.35
N ILE A 58 6.22 -15.89 -4.19
CA ILE A 58 5.07 -15.03 -3.98
C ILE A 58 4.38 -15.39 -2.67
N GLU A 59 4.17 -16.67 -2.42
CA GLU A 59 3.49 -17.12 -1.21
C GLU A 59 4.29 -16.81 0.05
N SER A 60 5.60 -16.98 -0.01
CA SER A 60 6.46 -16.65 1.12
C SER A 60 6.35 -15.18 1.50
N LEU A 61 6.40 -14.32 0.50
CA LEU A 61 6.32 -12.89 0.75
C LEU A 61 4.93 -12.51 1.25
N THR A 62 3.90 -13.07 0.67
CA THR A 62 2.54 -12.79 1.09
C THR A 62 2.31 -13.18 2.54
N LYS A 63 2.80 -14.36 2.92
CA LYS A 63 2.71 -14.81 4.30
C LYS A 63 3.38 -13.85 5.26
N TYR A 64 4.51 -13.34 4.83
CA TYR A 64 5.31 -12.46 5.68
C TYR A 64 4.68 -11.09 5.85
N THR A 65 4.00 -10.60 4.83
CA THR A 65 3.55 -9.21 4.81
C THR A 65 2.06 -9.03 5.03
N ALA A 66 1.26 -10.04 4.78
CA ALA A 66 -0.20 -9.88 4.79
C ALA A 66 -0.85 -10.60 5.96
N VAL A 67 -0.36 -10.34 7.17
CA VAL A 67 -0.92 -10.99 8.36
C VAL A 67 -1.88 -10.02 9.03
N PRO A 68 -3.18 -10.31 9.00
CA PRO A 68 -4.16 -9.35 9.50
C PRO A 68 -3.98 -8.98 10.96
N ASP A 69 -3.76 -9.97 11.79
CA ASP A 69 -3.70 -9.74 13.23
C ASP A 69 -2.32 -9.33 13.72
N ALA A 70 -1.31 -9.81 13.03
CA ALA A 70 0.06 -9.44 13.35
C ALA A 70 0.58 -8.44 12.36
N GLY A 71 -0.31 -7.80 11.63
CA GLY A 71 0.04 -6.95 10.51
C GLY A 71 1.17 -5.98 10.79
N PRO A 72 1.49 -5.19 9.82
CA PRO A 72 2.65 -4.31 9.90
C PRO A 72 2.39 -3.07 10.76
N HIS A 73 1.93 -3.30 11.99
CA HIS A 73 1.61 -2.18 12.88
C HIS A 73 2.80 -1.27 13.09
N GLU A 74 3.95 -1.87 13.23
CA GLU A 74 5.17 -1.12 13.42
C GLU A 74 5.49 -0.28 12.21
N TYR A 75 5.42 -0.89 11.03
CA TYR A 75 5.69 -0.19 9.78
C TYR A 75 4.65 0.89 9.52
N VAL A 76 3.41 0.60 9.85
CA VAL A 76 2.33 1.58 9.69
C VAL A 76 2.62 2.82 10.52
N ASN A 77 2.95 2.63 11.78
CA ASN A 77 3.17 3.75 12.69
C ASN A 77 4.43 4.53 12.33
N VAL A 78 5.50 3.83 11.98
CA VAL A 78 6.75 4.48 11.58
C VAL A 78 6.53 5.32 10.33
N THR A 79 5.80 4.77 9.37
CA THR A 79 5.50 5.48 8.13
C THR A 79 4.62 6.70 8.39
N TRP A 80 3.58 6.53 9.19
CA TRP A 80 2.66 7.62 9.51
C TRP A 80 3.40 8.77 10.19
N ASP A 81 4.21 8.45 11.19
CA ASP A 81 4.95 9.47 11.91
C ASP A 81 5.93 10.19 11.00
N ALA A 82 6.57 9.45 10.10
CA ALA A 82 7.50 10.06 9.14
C ALA A 82 6.78 11.03 8.21
N MET A 83 5.58 10.65 7.76
CA MET A 83 4.80 11.52 6.87
C MET A 83 4.34 12.78 7.60
N ILE A 84 3.94 12.65 8.87
CA ILE A 84 3.56 13.80 9.67
C ILE A 84 4.75 14.74 9.81
N ARG A 85 5.93 14.21 10.10
CA ARG A 85 7.13 15.04 10.19
C ARG A 85 7.44 15.74 8.88
N SER A 86 7.20 15.06 7.76
CA SER A 86 7.40 15.68 6.44
C SER A 86 6.51 16.88 6.25
N LEU A 87 5.25 16.77 6.65
CA LEU A 87 4.32 17.89 6.56
C LEU A 87 4.75 19.04 7.43
N GLU A 88 5.20 18.74 8.64
CA GLU A 88 5.66 19.78 9.56
C GLU A 88 6.89 20.50 9.00
N HIS A 89 7.81 19.75 8.44
CA HIS A 89 9.00 20.34 7.81
C HIS A 89 8.64 21.23 6.63
N ALA A 90 7.59 20.86 5.91
CA ALA A 90 7.13 21.67 4.77
C ALA A 90 6.29 22.86 5.20
N GLY A 91 6.05 23.01 6.50
CA GLY A 91 5.28 24.14 7.02
C GLY A 91 3.78 23.99 6.82
N VAL A 92 3.32 22.79 6.56
CA VAL A 92 1.89 22.55 6.35
C VAL A 92 1.21 22.33 7.68
N GLN A 93 0.13 23.06 7.90
CA GLN A 93 -0.70 22.85 9.09
C GLN A 93 -1.79 21.86 8.73
N TRP A 94 -1.66 20.67 9.25
CA TRP A 94 -2.56 19.57 8.89
C TRP A 94 -3.56 19.25 9.99
N MET A 95 -3.37 19.82 11.14
CA MET A 95 -4.19 19.48 12.28
C MET A 95 -4.49 20.68 13.14
N LYS A 96 -5.70 20.66 13.67
CA LYS A 96 -6.14 21.72 14.55
C LYS A 96 -6.80 21.22 15.82
#